data_a2146f1dce33e4d8e472fc031b1f0bc0
#
_entry.id   a2146f1dce33e4d8e472fc031b1f0bc0
#
_cell.length_a   1.000
_cell.length_b   1.000
_cell.length_c   1.000
_cell.angle_alpha   90.00
_cell.angle_beta   90.00
_cell.angle_gamma   90.00
#
_symmetry.space_group_name_H-M   'P 1'
#
loop_
_entity.id
_entity.type
_entity.pdbx_description
1 polymer ?
#
loop_
_entity_poly.entity_id
_entity_poly.type
_entity_poly.pdbx_seq_one_letter_code
_entity_poly.pdbx_strand_id
1 'polypeptide(L)'
;MEGRSSVVHLPRFWYVACLSSQLRGRRPLARTVLGTPLALFRDGSGRAAAVLDRCPHRNVPLSIGRIADGLLQCGYHGWRFDASGTCRAVPGLCSEDPGRRARAVAAFRTEERDGFVWVWPDAESAPDGEPFSFPAVGDPAYATVRRTFTVAGSMHAALENTLDVPHTAFLHGGLFRGGREPVEIEVVVRAGAGMVEAEYIGEPRPPGVAGRVLAPGGGVVTHFDRFILPSIAQVEYRLPVENGPANHLLVTSAFTPITDTETLLHAAVTFHLRVPHGVVRAVLPPIANMIFAQDARILARQAENVARFGGEQFASTELDVLGQHILRLLRRAERGETGAGAGLPPEQRIRMRV
;
A
#
# COMPACT_ATOMS: atom_id res chain seq x y z
N MET A 1 30.68 -9.02 -5.46
CA MET A 1 29.48 -8.53 -6.14
C MET A 1 28.60 -7.96 -5.04
N GLU A 2 28.49 -6.63 -4.99
CA GLU A 2 27.56 -5.97 -4.05
C GLU A 2 26.17 -6.49 -4.32
N GLY A 3 25.51 -7.05 -3.29
CA GLY A 3 24.18 -7.60 -3.40
C GLY A 3 23.23 -6.51 -3.90
N ARG A 4 22.49 -6.78 -4.98
CA ARG A 4 21.52 -5.85 -5.54
C ARG A 4 20.41 -5.67 -4.53
N SER A 5 20.44 -4.57 -3.77
CA SER A 5 19.38 -4.24 -2.82
C SER A 5 18.13 -3.77 -3.57
N SER A 6 16.98 -4.30 -3.23
CA SER A 6 15.67 -3.84 -3.74
C SER A 6 15.13 -2.62 -2.98
N VAL A 7 15.85 -2.13 -1.99
CA VAL A 7 15.47 -0.94 -1.22
C VAL A 7 15.57 0.31 -2.09
N VAL A 8 14.54 1.14 -2.07
CA VAL A 8 14.47 2.43 -2.75
C VAL A 8 13.88 3.49 -1.83
N HIS A 9 14.35 4.74 -1.97
CA HIS A 9 13.88 5.87 -1.19
C HIS A 9 13.19 6.91 -2.09
N LEU A 10 11.87 7.04 -1.97
CA LEU A 10 11.05 7.91 -2.80
C LEU A 10 10.29 8.92 -1.93
N PRO A 11 10.96 9.92 -1.30
CA PRO A 11 10.33 10.84 -0.36
C PRO A 11 9.35 11.83 -1.03
N ARG A 12 9.41 12.01 -2.35
CA ARG A 12 8.57 12.95 -3.10
C ARG A 12 7.39 12.24 -3.76
N PHE A 13 6.68 11.44 -2.96
CA PHE A 13 5.44 10.78 -3.34
C PHE A 13 4.50 10.70 -2.14
N TRP A 14 3.22 10.51 -2.41
CA TRP A 14 2.21 10.27 -1.40
C TRP A 14 2.22 8.83 -0.91
N TYR A 15 2.13 8.64 0.41
CA TYR A 15 1.99 7.32 1.04
C TYR A 15 0.82 7.29 2.00
N VAL A 16 0.12 6.16 2.09
CA VAL A 16 -0.94 5.97 3.08
C VAL A 16 -0.31 5.79 4.45
N ALA A 17 -0.62 6.69 5.38
CA ALA A 17 -0.14 6.59 6.77
C ALA A 17 -1.10 5.77 7.65
N CYS A 18 -2.42 5.93 7.47
CA CYS A 18 -3.41 5.20 8.25
C CYS A 18 -4.80 5.27 7.60
N LEU A 19 -5.76 4.52 8.16
CA LEU A 19 -7.17 4.74 7.87
C LEU A 19 -7.64 6.03 8.54
N SER A 20 -8.48 6.83 7.86
CA SER A 20 -9.12 8.03 8.43
C SER A 20 -9.86 7.72 9.72
N SER A 21 -10.44 6.51 9.82
CA SER A 21 -11.15 6.04 11.00
C SER A 21 -10.26 5.79 12.22
N GLN A 22 -8.94 5.69 12.06
CA GLN A 22 -7.99 5.51 13.16
C GLN A 22 -7.64 6.82 13.85
N LEU A 23 -7.83 7.97 13.18
CA LEU A 23 -7.64 9.30 13.77
C LEU A 23 -8.92 9.76 14.45
N ARG A 24 -9.24 9.16 15.58
CA ARG A 24 -10.43 9.51 16.39
C ARG A 24 -10.06 9.84 17.82
N GLY A 25 -10.83 10.76 18.42
CA GLY A 25 -10.67 11.10 19.82
C GLY A 25 -9.49 12.02 20.12
N ARG A 26 -8.98 11.93 21.35
CA ARG A 26 -7.96 12.84 21.89
C ARG A 26 -6.54 12.26 21.93
N ARG A 27 -6.31 11.14 21.26
CA ARG A 27 -4.97 10.51 21.20
C ARG A 27 -4.39 10.65 19.81
N PRO A 28 -3.16 11.14 19.69
CA PRO A 28 -2.42 11.09 18.44
C PRO A 28 -2.05 9.64 18.09
N LEU A 29 -1.78 9.37 16.83
CA LEU A 29 -1.42 8.06 16.30
C LEU A 29 0.03 8.09 15.85
N ALA A 30 0.88 7.23 16.41
CA ALA A 30 2.25 7.05 15.94
C ALA A 30 2.26 6.26 14.61
N ARG A 31 3.04 6.73 13.64
CA ARG A 31 3.35 6.03 12.39
C ARG A 31 4.78 6.33 11.96
N THR A 32 5.36 5.41 11.23
CA THR A 32 6.64 5.65 10.56
C THR A 32 6.44 5.53 9.06
N VAL A 33 6.95 6.49 8.30
CA VAL A 33 6.91 6.52 6.84
C VAL A 33 8.32 6.81 6.34
N LEU A 34 8.88 5.91 5.54
CA LEU A 34 10.27 6.01 5.04
C LEU A 34 11.29 6.28 6.17
N GLY A 35 11.19 5.56 7.28
CA GLY A 35 12.06 5.74 8.43
C GLY A 35 11.76 6.98 9.30
N THR A 36 10.88 7.88 8.86
CA THR A 36 10.52 9.09 9.58
C THR A 36 9.36 8.83 10.55
N PRO A 37 9.56 8.97 11.88
CA PRO A 37 8.50 8.82 12.85
C PRO A 37 7.57 10.03 12.83
N LEU A 38 6.27 9.80 12.75
CA LEU A 38 5.22 10.79 12.63
C LEU A 38 4.19 10.65 13.77
N ALA A 39 3.76 11.77 14.32
CA ALA A 39 2.58 11.88 15.16
C ALA A 39 1.42 12.44 14.32
N LEU A 40 0.43 11.58 14.04
CA LEU A 40 -0.77 11.93 13.28
C LEU A 40 -1.89 12.30 14.25
N PHE A 41 -2.66 13.34 13.93
CA PHE A 41 -3.77 13.79 14.77
C PHE A 41 -4.81 14.55 13.95
N ARG A 42 -5.96 14.87 14.57
CA ARG A 42 -6.92 15.80 14.00
C ARG A 42 -6.73 17.18 14.62
N ASP A 43 -6.60 18.20 13.78
CA ASP A 43 -6.53 19.60 14.21
C ASP A 43 -7.90 20.11 14.69
N GLY A 44 -7.94 21.38 15.12
CA GLY A 44 -9.16 22.02 15.61
C GLY A 44 -10.29 22.17 14.58
N SER A 45 -9.97 22.00 13.28
CA SER A 45 -10.96 21.98 12.19
C SER A 45 -11.41 20.56 11.82
N GLY A 46 -10.86 19.54 12.48
CA GLY A 46 -11.13 18.14 12.20
C GLY A 46 -10.31 17.55 11.05
N ARG A 47 -9.40 18.31 10.43
CA ARG A 47 -8.53 17.82 9.36
C ARG A 47 -7.38 16.98 9.91
N ALA A 48 -6.95 15.98 9.17
CA ALA A 48 -5.76 15.22 9.49
C ALA A 48 -4.52 16.12 9.45
N ALA A 49 -3.58 15.90 10.37
CA ALA A 49 -2.29 16.58 10.45
C ALA A 49 -1.20 15.57 10.82
N ALA A 50 0.01 15.81 10.35
CA ALA A 50 1.19 15.00 10.64
C ALA A 50 2.36 15.90 10.99
N VAL A 51 3.01 15.61 12.12
CA VAL A 51 4.24 16.27 12.53
C VAL A 51 5.29 15.24 12.90
N LEU A 52 6.57 15.63 12.89
CA LEU A 52 7.66 14.78 13.38
C LEU A 52 7.36 14.34 14.81
N ASP A 53 7.42 13.05 15.08
CA ASP A 53 7.12 12.48 16.40
C ASP A 53 8.27 12.68 17.40
N ARG A 54 8.68 13.93 17.56
CA ARG A 54 9.77 14.33 18.47
C ARG A 54 9.54 15.72 19.02
N CYS A 55 9.28 15.84 20.32
CA CYS A 55 9.20 17.13 20.99
C CYS A 55 10.58 17.82 21.01
N PRO A 56 10.73 19.07 20.53
CA PRO A 56 12.01 19.77 20.47
C PRO A 56 12.58 20.08 21.86
N HIS A 57 11.76 20.07 22.90
CA HIS A 57 12.20 20.36 24.24
C HIS A 57 13.13 19.28 24.81
N ARG A 58 12.69 18.01 24.83
CA ARG A 58 13.42 16.87 25.44
C ARG A 58 13.32 15.57 24.63
N ASN A 59 13.01 15.67 23.36
CA ASN A 59 12.98 14.57 22.38
C ASN A 59 12.03 13.40 22.70
N VAL A 60 11.06 13.60 23.62
CA VAL A 60 10.03 12.57 23.84
C VAL A 60 9.08 12.50 22.62
N PRO A 61 8.54 11.33 22.29
CA PRO A 61 7.55 11.22 21.23
C PRO A 61 6.32 12.09 21.54
N LEU A 62 5.83 12.81 20.53
CA LEU A 62 4.59 13.59 20.64
C LEU A 62 3.36 12.69 20.61
N SER A 63 3.48 11.52 19.99
CA SER A 63 2.42 10.51 19.91
C SER A 63 1.99 9.93 21.25
N ILE A 64 2.82 9.99 22.29
CA ILE A 64 2.43 9.61 23.66
C ILE A 64 1.63 10.69 24.39
N GLY A 65 1.47 11.87 23.75
CA GLY A 65 0.73 12.99 24.29
C GLY A 65 -0.79 12.87 24.10
N ARG A 66 -1.44 14.01 23.95
CA ARG A 66 -2.89 14.10 23.74
C ARG A 66 -3.26 15.27 22.84
N ILE A 67 -4.48 15.26 22.34
CA ILE A 67 -5.06 16.40 21.65
C ILE A 67 -5.85 17.23 22.67
N ALA A 68 -5.52 18.51 22.78
CA ALA A 68 -6.18 19.48 23.64
C ALA A 68 -6.47 20.74 22.84
N ASP A 69 -7.72 21.15 22.74
CA ASP A 69 -8.18 22.34 22.02
C ASP A 69 -7.73 22.35 20.54
N GLY A 70 -7.72 21.16 19.89
CA GLY A 70 -7.26 21.00 18.51
C GLY A 70 -5.74 21.07 18.31
N LEU A 71 -4.97 21.15 19.40
CA LEU A 71 -3.51 21.17 19.38
C LEU A 71 -2.93 19.85 19.90
N LEU A 72 -1.80 19.43 19.37
CA LEU A 72 -1.04 18.29 19.86
C LEU A 72 -0.24 18.70 21.08
N GLN A 73 -0.61 18.18 22.25
CA GLN A 73 0.04 18.47 23.52
C GLN A 73 1.05 17.38 23.87
N CYS A 74 2.31 17.77 24.05
CA CYS A 74 3.38 16.89 24.53
C CYS A 74 3.05 16.33 25.94
N GLY A 75 3.21 15.03 26.11
CA GLY A 75 2.89 14.34 27.37
C GLY A 75 3.86 14.63 28.52
N TYR A 76 5.02 15.27 28.26
CA TYR A 76 6.04 15.50 29.28
C TYR A 76 5.89 16.87 29.96
N HIS A 77 6.01 17.97 29.20
CA HIS A 77 5.94 19.31 29.76
C HIS A 77 4.78 20.16 29.20
N GLY A 78 3.84 19.54 28.50
CA GLY A 78 2.61 20.18 28.06
C GLY A 78 2.76 21.17 26.89
N TRP A 79 3.92 21.23 26.21
CA TRP A 79 4.06 22.08 25.04
C TRP A 79 3.02 21.71 23.99
N ARG A 80 2.40 22.69 23.35
CA ARG A 80 1.32 22.47 22.39
C ARG A 80 1.71 22.92 20.99
N PHE A 81 1.41 22.08 20.00
CA PHE A 81 1.75 22.30 18.60
C PHE A 81 0.49 22.27 17.75
N ASP A 82 0.40 23.15 16.76
CA ASP A 82 -0.64 23.11 15.74
C ASP A 82 -0.28 22.18 14.56
N ALA A 83 -1.17 22.11 13.57
CA ALA A 83 -0.98 21.31 12.35
C ALA A 83 0.23 21.72 11.50
N SER A 84 0.70 22.97 11.64
CA SER A 84 1.91 23.48 10.97
C SER A 84 3.19 23.14 11.72
N GLY A 85 3.09 22.48 12.89
CA GLY A 85 4.22 22.22 13.77
C GLY A 85 4.67 23.41 14.61
N THR A 86 3.97 24.55 14.51
CA THR A 86 4.29 25.73 15.30
C THR A 86 3.92 25.50 16.77
N CYS A 87 4.84 25.84 17.69
CA CYS A 87 4.57 25.81 19.11
C CYS A 87 3.63 26.97 19.51
N ARG A 88 2.43 26.64 19.97
CA ARG A 88 1.38 27.61 20.34
C ARG A 88 1.27 27.86 21.83
N ALA A 89 1.81 26.98 22.66
CA ALA A 89 1.81 27.16 24.10
C ALA A 89 2.98 26.43 24.74
N VAL A 90 3.60 27.12 25.71
CA VAL A 90 4.61 26.56 26.61
C VAL A 90 4.15 26.85 28.03
N PRO A 91 3.62 25.85 28.76
CA PRO A 91 3.17 26.04 30.16
C PRO A 91 4.28 26.62 31.01
N GLY A 92 3.94 27.62 31.83
CA GLY A 92 4.90 28.29 32.72
C GLY A 92 5.77 29.37 32.06
N LEU A 93 5.66 29.55 30.72
CA LEU A 93 6.35 30.66 30.06
C LEU A 93 5.60 31.97 30.29
N CYS A 94 6.31 32.97 30.83
CA CYS A 94 5.73 34.29 31.12
C CYS A 94 5.74 35.23 29.90
N SER A 95 6.38 34.87 28.81
CA SER A 95 6.38 35.66 27.56
C SER A 95 5.19 35.30 26.67
N GLU A 96 4.66 36.29 25.96
CA GLU A 96 3.52 36.11 25.05
C GLU A 96 3.86 35.39 23.73
N ASP A 97 5.16 35.17 23.42
CA ASP A 97 5.59 34.52 22.18
C ASP A 97 6.15 33.10 22.40
N PRO A 98 5.30 32.07 22.41
CA PRO A 98 5.75 30.67 22.42
C PRO A 98 6.30 30.20 21.06
N GLY A 99 6.03 30.94 19.98
CA GLY A 99 6.17 30.52 18.59
C GLY A 99 7.58 30.64 17.98
N ARG A 100 8.65 30.81 18.80
CA ARG A 100 10.02 30.87 18.27
C ARG A 100 10.33 29.64 17.39
N ARG A 101 10.93 29.87 16.21
CA ARG A 101 11.26 28.83 15.24
C ARG A 101 12.02 27.64 15.84
N ALA A 102 12.91 27.89 16.79
CA ALA A 102 13.65 26.84 17.51
C ALA A 102 12.75 25.90 18.37
N ARG A 103 11.50 26.27 18.58
CA ARG A 103 10.51 25.45 19.32
C ARG A 103 9.55 24.70 18.39
N ALA A 104 9.61 24.93 17.09
CA ALA A 104 8.74 24.26 16.11
C ALA A 104 9.19 22.83 15.85
N VAL A 105 8.27 22.01 15.37
CA VAL A 105 8.51 20.66 14.83
C VAL A 105 8.25 20.66 13.33
N ALA A 106 8.92 19.79 12.59
CA ALA A 106 8.62 19.61 11.18
C ALA A 106 7.19 19.11 11.01
N ALA A 107 6.46 19.70 10.08
CA ALA A 107 5.11 19.28 9.69
C ALA A 107 5.11 18.75 8.26
N PHE A 108 4.27 17.78 8.01
CA PHE A 108 4.17 17.07 6.74
C PHE A 108 2.79 17.32 6.12
N ARG A 109 2.74 17.45 4.80
CA ARG A 109 1.46 17.60 4.09
C ARG A 109 0.66 16.33 4.25
N THR A 110 -0.63 16.49 4.51
CA THR A 110 -1.60 15.41 4.63
C THR A 110 -2.80 15.66 3.74
N GLU A 111 -3.36 14.59 3.20
CA GLU A 111 -4.59 14.59 2.41
C GLU A 111 -5.46 13.42 2.85
N GLU A 112 -6.78 13.60 2.89
CA GLU A 112 -7.72 12.50 3.14
C GLU A 112 -8.45 12.14 1.85
N ARG A 113 -8.28 10.89 1.40
CA ARG A 113 -8.90 10.38 0.19
C ARG A 113 -9.30 8.91 0.38
N ASP A 114 -10.50 8.55 -0.06
CA ASP A 114 -11.04 7.18 -0.05
C ASP A 114 -11.02 6.49 1.33
N GLY A 115 -11.07 7.29 2.41
CA GLY A 115 -11.03 6.81 3.79
C GLY A 115 -9.64 6.48 4.30
N PHE A 116 -8.60 6.95 3.60
CA PHE A 116 -7.20 6.90 4.02
C PHE A 116 -6.65 8.30 4.28
N VAL A 117 -5.70 8.39 5.21
CA VAL A 117 -4.86 9.56 5.42
C VAL A 117 -3.55 9.33 4.70
N TRP A 118 -3.28 10.18 3.73
CA TRP A 118 -2.04 10.21 2.96
C TRP A 118 -1.09 11.25 3.55
N VAL A 119 0.21 10.95 3.49
CA VAL A 119 1.28 11.84 3.91
C VAL A 119 2.27 12.00 2.77
N TRP A 120 2.75 13.22 2.59
CA TRP A 120 3.90 13.56 1.76
C TRP A 120 5.14 13.64 2.64
N PRO A 121 6.10 12.69 2.55
CA PRO A 121 7.20 12.58 3.51
C PRO A 121 8.27 13.67 3.42
N ASP A 122 8.39 14.36 2.28
CA ASP A 122 9.32 15.47 2.13
C ASP A 122 8.70 16.77 2.70
N ALA A 123 9.10 17.14 3.92
CA ALA A 123 8.57 18.33 4.60
C ALA A 123 9.00 19.65 3.91
N GLU A 124 10.05 19.63 3.09
CA GLU A 124 10.63 20.81 2.46
C GLU A 124 10.07 21.08 1.06
N SER A 125 9.49 20.08 0.41
CA SER A 125 8.90 20.22 -0.92
C SER A 125 7.37 20.29 -0.89
N ALA A 126 6.80 20.98 -1.87
CA ALA A 126 5.37 20.88 -2.13
C ALA A 126 5.05 19.59 -2.88
N PRO A 127 3.89 18.94 -2.60
CA PRO A 127 3.45 17.79 -3.37
C PRO A 127 3.31 18.13 -4.86
N ASP A 128 3.74 17.19 -5.70
CA ASP A 128 3.46 17.19 -7.13
C ASP A 128 2.24 16.30 -7.38
N GLY A 129 1.09 16.91 -7.58
CA GLY A 129 -0.18 16.23 -7.78
C GLY A 129 -0.87 15.75 -6.49
N GLU A 130 -1.97 15.05 -6.71
CA GLU A 130 -2.85 14.54 -5.66
C GLU A 130 -2.50 13.08 -5.31
N PRO A 131 -2.90 12.59 -4.10
CA PRO A 131 -2.79 11.18 -3.77
C PRO A 131 -3.58 10.31 -4.74
N PHE A 132 -3.12 9.07 -4.90
CA PHE A 132 -3.83 8.06 -5.70
C PHE A 132 -5.26 7.85 -5.19
N SER A 133 -6.23 7.76 -6.10
CA SER A 133 -7.61 7.44 -5.79
C SER A 133 -7.87 5.95 -5.99
N PHE A 134 -8.41 5.30 -4.97
CA PHE A 134 -8.74 3.87 -5.01
C PHE A 134 -10.01 3.66 -5.84
N PRO A 135 -9.93 2.95 -6.97
CA PRO A 135 -11.09 2.75 -7.84
C PRO A 135 -12.25 2.04 -7.13
N ALA A 136 -13.47 2.44 -7.48
CA ALA A 136 -14.72 1.87 -6.96
C ALA A 136 -14.92 1.99 -5.43
N VAL A 137 -14.01 2.66 -4.70
CA VAL A 137 -14.21 2.97 -3.30
C VAL A 137 -15.24 4.10 -3.17
N GLY A 138 -16.34 3.83 -2.46
CA GLY A 138 -17.47 4.78 -2.33
C GLY A 138 -18.53 4.66 -3.41
N ASP A 139 -18.30 3.88 -4.46
CA ASP A 139 -19.34 3.55 -5.44
C ASP A 139 -20.41 2.65 -4.78
N PRO A 140 -21.70 3.04 -4.78
CA PRO A 140 -22.80 2.27 -4.17
C PRO A 140 -23.01 0.89 -4.83
N ALA A 141 -22.56 0.69 -6.08
CA ALA A 141 -22.62 -0.59 -6.76
C ALA A 141 -21.57 -1.59 -6.22
N TYR A 142 -20.59 -1.11 -5.48
CA TYR A 142 -19.49 -1.93 -4.93
C TYR A 142 -19.56 -2.07 -3.42
N ALA A 143 -19.26 -3.26 -2.92
CA ALA A 143 -18.90 -3.45 -1.53
C ALA A 143 -17.39 -3.26 -1.36
N THR A 144 -16.97 -2.54 -0.32
CA THR A 144 -15.56 -2.31 0.00
C THR A 144 -15.20 -2.89 1.36
N VAL A 145 -14.09 -3.65 1.42
CA VAL A 145 -13.46 -4.11 2.67
C VAL A 145 -12.02 -3.58 2.71
N ARG A 146 -11.67 -2.91 3.81
CA ARG A 146 -10.30 -2.40 4.02
C ARG A 146 -9.57 -3.27 5.03
N ARG A 147 -8.28 -3.49 4.78
CA ARG A 147 -7.38 -4.23 5.66
C ARG A 147 -6.03 -3.52 5.73
N THR A 148 -5.35 -3.72 6.85
CA THR A 148 -4.00 -3.21 7.05
C THR A 148 -3.15 -4.32 7.64
N PHE A 149 -1.98 -4.55 7.06
CA PHE A 149 -1.02 -5.57 7.48
C PHE A 149 0.38 -4.98 7.48
N THR A 150 1.21 -5.42 8.41
CA THR A 150 2.65 -5.19 8.37
C THR A 150 3.32 -6.45 7.86
N VAL A 151 4.24 -6.32 6.92
CA VAL A 151 5.03 -7.42 6.37
C VAL A 151 6.52 -7.12 6.54
N ALA A 152 7.29 -8.15 6.87
CA ALA A 152 8.75 -8.07 6.87
C ALA A 152 9.23 -8.16 5.42
N GLY A 153 10.06 -7.22 5.00
CA GLY A 153 10.60 -7.12 3.66
C GLY A 153 10.59 -5.68 3.13
N SER A 154 11.38 -5.46 2.08
CA SER A 154 11.37 -4.18 1.38
C SER A 154 10.00 -3.96 0.69
N MET A 155 9.69 -2.71 0.38
CA MET A 155 8.49 -2.37 -0.40
C MET A 155 8.46 -3.13 -1.74
N HIS A 156 9.59 -3.27 -2.40
CA HIS A 156 9.69 -4.04 -3.65
C HIS A 156 9.33 -5.50 -3.45
N ALA A 157 9.87 -6.17 -2.44
CA ALA A 157 9.57 -7.58 -2.15
C ALA A 157 8.06 -7.81 -1.87
N ALA A 158 7.44 -6.86 -1.15
CA ALA A 158 6.00 -6.92 -0.86
C ALA A 158 5.13 -6.68 -2.11
N LEU A 159 5.54 -5.74 -2.98
CA LEU A 159 4.88 -5.47 -4.27
C LEU A 159 5.02 -6.66 -5.22
N GLU A 160 6.22 -7.23 -5.34
CA GLU A 160 6.50 -8.40 -6.18
C GLU A 160 5.66 -9.59 -5.74
N ASN A 161 5.65 -9.92 -4.44
CA ASN A 161 4.81 -11.00 -3.90
C ASN A 161 3.32 -10.79 -4.22
N THR A 162 2.81 -9.55 -4.09
CA THR A 162 1.39 -9.26 -4.34
C THR A 162 1.00 -9.44 -5.81
N LEU A 163 1.92 -9.20 -6.75
CA LEU A 163 1.71 -9.23 -8.19
C LEU A 163 2.36 -10.47 -8.88
N ASP A 164 2.80 -11.44 -8.08
CA ASP A 164 3.30 -12.71 -8.57
C ASP A 164 2.18 -13.74 -8.66
N VAL A 165 1.81 -14.13 -9.87
CA VAL A 165 0.76 -15.13 -10.11
C VAL A 165 1.19 -16.54 -9.78
N PRO A 166 2.40 -17.03 -10.13
CA PRO A 166 2.83 -18.40 -9.89
C PRO A 166 2.77 -18.86 -8.45
N HIS A 167 3.13 -18.01 -7.47
CA HIS A 167 3.15 -18.40 -6.06
C HIS A 167 1.77 -18.85 -5.53
N THR A 168 0.69 -18.33 -6.13
CA THR A 168 -0.67 -18.58 -5.66
C THR A 168 -1.07 -20.04 -5.76
N ALA A 169 -0.50 -20.80 -6.69
CA ALA A 169 -0.74 -22.22 -6.85
C ALA A 169 -0.12 -23.07 -5.71
N PHE A 170 0.98 -22.59 -5.12
CA PHE A 170 1.74 -23.29 -4.10
C PHE A 170 1.43 -22.77 -2.70
N LEU A 171 1.48 -21.45 -2.50
CA LEU A 171 1.29 -20.83 -1.19
C LEU A 171 -0.18 -20.79 -0.77
N HIS A 172 -1.09 -20.52 -1.73
CA HIS A 172 -2.54 -20.45 -1.52
C HIS A 172 -3.28 -21.64 -2.13
N GLY A 173 -2.65 -22.81 -2.15
CA GLY A 173 -3.15 -24.02 -2.79
C GLY A 173 -4.62 -24.33 -2.48
N GLY A 174 -5.42 -24.52 -3.53
CA GLY A 174 -6.85 -24.81 -3.43
C GLY A 174 -7.79 -23.60 -3.31
N LEU A 175 -7.28 -22.37 -3.09
CA LEU A 175 -8.11 -21.16 -3.06
C LEU A 175 -8.32 -20.56 -4.45
N PHE A 176 -7.24 -20.32 -5.17
CA PHE A 176 -7.28 -19.68 -6.50
C PHE A 176 -6.85 -20.61 -7.62
N ARG A 177 -5.81 -21.39 -7.37
CA ARG A 177 -5.17 -22.31 -8.32
C ARG A 177 -4.81 -23.62 -7.61
N GLY A 178 -4.45 -24.63 -8.39
CA GLY A 178 -4.11 -25.96 -7.89
C GLY A 178 -5.27 -26.96 -8.02
N GLY A 179 -4.94 -28.26 -7.98
CA GLY A 179 -5.91 -29.37 -8.13
C GLY A 179 -6.41 -29.59 -9.56
N ARG A 180 -5.79 -28.95 -10.56
CA ARG A 180 -6.00 -29.17 -12.01
C ARG A 180 -4.66 -29.35 -12.71
N GLU A 181 -4.69 -29.96 -13.90
CA GLU A 181 -3.54 -29.89 -14.80
C GLU A 181 -3.28 -28.42 -15.16
N PRO A 182 -2.01 -27.98 -15.14
CA PRO A 182 -1.65 -26.61 -15.51
C PRO A 182 -2.06 -26.29 -16.94
N VAL A 183 -2.72 -25.16 -17.14
CA VAL A 183 -3.14 -24.65 -18.45
C VAL A 183 -2.14 -23.63 -18.93
N GLU A 184 -1.74 -23.72 -20.21
CA GLU A 184 -0.90 -22.71 -20.84
C GLU A 184 -1.74 -21.46 -21.15
N ILE A 185 -1.24 -20.31 -20.72
CA ILE A 185 -1.85 -18.99 -20.96
C ILE A 185 -0.83 -18.04 -21.54
N GLU A 186 -1.31 -17.01 -22.24
CA GLU A 186 -0.49 -15.89 -22.69
C GLU A 186 -0.55 -14.73 -21.69
N VAL A 187 0.59 -14.10 -21.42
CA VAL A 187 0.68 -12.88 -20.61
C VAL A 187 1.22 -11.75 -21.45
N VAL A 188 0.49 -10.65 -21.51
CA VAL A 188 0.89 -9.44 -22.23
C VAL A 188 1.26 -8.37 -21.23
N VAL A 189 2.54 -8.00 -21.20
CA VAL A 189 3.08 -6.96 -20.30
C VAL A 189 3.19 -5.66 -21.06
N ARG A 190 2.59 -4.60 -20.53
CA ARG A 190 2.65 -3.24 -21.06
C ARG A 190 3.24 -2.31 -20.01
N ALA A 191 4.29 -1.59 -20.39
CA ALA A 191 4.95 -0.64 -19.52
C ALA A 191 4.75 0.80 -20.03
N GLY A 192 4.41 1.70 -19.13
CA GLY A 192 4.17 3.12 -19.40
C GLY A 192 4.89 4.04 -18.40
N ALA A 193 4.60 5.35 -18.49
CA ALA A 193 5.12 6.33 -17.56
C ALA A 193 4.56 6.07 -16.14
N GLY A 194 5.39 5.54 -15.26
CA GLY A 194 5.03 5.31 -13.86
C GLY A 194 4.11 4.11 -13.60
N MET A 195 3.82 3.27 -14.61
CA MET A 195 2.97 2.09 -14.46
C MET A 195 3.49 0.93 -15.31
N VAL A 196 3.28 -0.29 -14.83
CA VAL A 196 3.37 -1.52 -15.61
C VAL A 196 2.14 -2.37 -15.35
N GLU A 197 1.60 -2.96 -16.42
CA GLU A 197 0.42 -3.82 -16.41
C GLU A 197 0.74 -5.16 -17.04
N ALA A 198 0.26 -6.25 -16.45
CA ALA A 198 0.21 -7.57 -17.05
C ALA A 198 -1.25 -7.98 -17.24
N GLU A 199 -1.61 -8.40 -18.46
CA GLU A 199 -2.89 -9.00 -18.83
C GLU A 199 -2.71 -10.50 -19.03
N TYR A 200 -3.46 -11.31 -18.26
CA TYR A 200 -3.42 -12.79 -18.34
C TYR A 200 -4.54 -13.29 -19.22
N ILE A 201 -4.20 -13.71 -20.44
CA ILE A 201 -5.14 -14.12 -21.48
C ILE A 201 -5.31 -15.65 -21.47
N GLY A 202 -6.54 -16.09 -21.37
CA GLY A 202 -6.86 -17.53 -21.36
C GLY A 202 -6.89 -18.15 -19.97
N GLU A 203 -6.78 -17.37 -18.90
CA GLU A 203 -6.85 -17.89 -17.53
C GLU A 203 -8.23 -18.50 -17.25
N PRO A 204 -8.30 -19.79 -16.83
CA PRO A 204 -9.56 -20.41 -16.49
C PRO A 204 -10.10 -19.87 -15.16
N ARG A 205 -11.41 -19.93 -14.97
CA ARG A 205 -12.03 -19.58 -13.68
C ARG A 205 -11.41 -20.36 -12.52
N PRO A 206 -11.40 -19.78 -11.29
CA PRO A 206 -10.95 -20.52 -10.10
C PRO A 206 -11.63 -21.87 -9.93
N PRO A 207 -10.95 -22.90 -9.37
CA PRO A 207 -11.54 -24.22 -9.16
C PRO A 207 -12.58 -24.22 -8.03
N GLY A 208 -13.34 -25.29 -7.94
CA GLY A 208 -14.20 -25.62 -6.79
C GLY A 208 -15.44 -24.72 -6.66
N VAL A 209 -15.91 -24.59 -5.40
CA VAL A 209 -17.13 -23.82 -5.07
C VAL A 209 -16.95 -22.34 -5.31
N ALA A 210 -15.77 -21.80 -4.99
CA ALA A 210 -15.45 -20.38 -5.21
C ALA A 210 -15.63 -19.99 -6.68
N GLY A 211 -15.07 -20.76 -7.61
CA GLY A 211 -15.24 -20.52 -9.04
C GLY A 211 -16.68 -20.64 -9.52
N ARG A 212 -17.47 -21.57 -8.95
CA ARG A 212 -18.90 -21.69 -9.30
C ARG A 212 -19.72 -20.48 -8.83
N VAL A 213 -19.38 -19.92 -7.68
CA VAL A 213 -20.07 -18.75 -7.12
C VAL A 213 -19.62 -17.45 -7.81
N LEU A 214 -18.32 -17.29 -8.02
CA LEU A 214 -17.74 -16.07 -8.59
C LEU A 214 -17.88 -15.98 -10.11
N ALA A 215 -17.77 -17.11 -10.82
CA ALA A 215 -17.90 -17.19 -12.28
C ALA A 215 -18.88 -18.28 -12.69
N PRO A 216 -20.19 -18.14 -12.40
CA PRO A 216 -21.21 -19.14 -12.69
C PRO A 216 -21.34 -19.44 -14.19
N GLY A 217 -21.06 -18.47 -15.06
CA GLY A 217 -21.04 -18.65 -16.50
C GLY A 217 -19.87 -19.50 -17.03
N GLY A 218 -18.94 -19.92 -16.14
CA GLY A 218 -17.77 -20.66 -16.58
C GLY A 218 -16.81 -19.83 -17.43
N GLY A 219 -16.01 -20.50 -18.27
CA GLY A 219 -15.17 -19.83 -19.27
C GLY A 219 -13.86 -19.25 -18.71
N VAL A 220 -13.36 -18.26 -19.44
CA VAL A 220 -12.10 -17.56 -19.17
C VAL A 220 -12.37 -16.30 -18.38
N VAL A 221 -11.53 -16.01 -17.41
CA VAL A 221 -11.58 -14.74 -16.65
C VAL A 221 -10.75 -13.69 -17.34
N THR A 222 -11.11 -12.40 -17.17
CA THR A 222 -10.23 -11.28 -17.49
C THR A 222 -9.45 -10.95 -16.25
N HIS A 223 -8.13 -10.99 -16.33
CA HIS A 223 -7.25 -10.75 -15.18
C HIS A 223 -6.16 -9.74 -15.56
N PHE A 224 -6.03 -8.69 -14.75
CA PHE A 224 -4.97 -7.69 -14.87
C PHE A 224 -4.27 -7.52 -13.54
N ASP A 225 -2.95 -7.49 -13.59
CA ASP A 225 -2.09 -7.05 -12.50
C ASP A 225 -1.39 -5.76 -12.87
N ARG A 226 -1.43 -4.76 -11.99
CA ARG A 226 -0.82 -3.45 -12.24
C ARG A 226 0.03 -3.02 -11.07
N PHE A 227 1.21 -2.51 -11.38
CA PHE A 227 1.97 -1.65 -10.48
C PHE A 227 1.87 -0.20 -10.94
N ILE A 228 1.61 0.72 -10.00
CA ILE A 228 1.55 2.17 -10.23
C ILE A 228 2.46 2.85 -9.21
N LEU A 229 3.38 3.69 -9.70
CA LEU A 229 4.28 4.45 -8.83
C LEU A 229 3.53 5.29 -7.80
N PRO A 230 4.09 5.44 -6.59
CA PRO A 230 5.35 4.81 -6.14
C PRO A 230 5.13 3.42 -5.55
N SER A 231 3.89 3.06 -5.17
CA SER A 231 3.68 1.97 -4.24
C SER A 231 2.30 1.32 -4.31
N ILE A 232 1.63 1.40 -5.46
CA ILE A 232 0.28 0.84 -5.62
C ILE A 232 0.35 -0.44 -6.43
N ALA A 233 -0.21 -1.51 -5.88
CA ALA A 233 -0.52 -2.73 -6.62
C ALA A 233 -2.03 -2.86 -6.80
N GLN A 234 -2.45 -3.28 -7.99
CA GLN A 234 -3.84 -3.63 -8.29
C GLN A 234 -3.91 -5.01 -8.92
N VAL A 235 -4.82 -5.83 -8.40
CA VAL A 235 -5.20 -7.12 -8.98
C VAL A 235 -6.66 -7.03 -9.34
N GLU A 236 -6.99 -7.14 -10.62
CA GLU A 236 -8.35 -7.00 -11.15
C GLU A 236 -8.83 -8.28 -11.81
N TYR A 237 -9.97 -8.79 -11.36
CA TYR A 237 -10.68 -9.91 -11.98
C TYR A 237 -12.06 -9.50 -12.45
N ARG A 238 -12.37 -9.79 -13.72
CA ARG A 238 -13.72 -9.77 -14.27
C ARG A 238 -14.12 -11.20 -14.59
N LEU A 239 -15.15 -11.67 -13.91
CA LEU A 239 -15.55 -13.08 -13.90
C LEU A 239 -16.88 -13.22 -14.66
N PRO A 240 -16.94 -14.01 -15.72
CA PRO A 240 -18.12 -14.16 -16.55
C PRO A 240 -19.35 -14.65 -15.77
N VAL A 241 -20.52 -14.12 -16.12
CA VAL A 241 -21.82 -14.60 -15.66
C VAL A 241 -22.69 -14.87 -16.89
N GLU A 242 -23.64 -15.82 -16.77
CA GLU A 242 -24.46 -16.25 -17.93
C GLU A 242 -25.31 -15.11 -18.51
N ASN A 243 -25.86 -14.25 -17.66
CA ASN A 243 -26.70 -13.13 -18.10
C ASN A 243 -26.41 -11.87 -17.32
N GLY A 244 -25.90 -10.81 -17.98
CA GLY A 244 -25.65 -9.49 -17.44
C GLY A 244 -24.17 -9.16 -17.23
N PRO A 245 -23.85 -8.08 -16.51
CA PRO A 245 -22.47 -7.64 -16.32
C PRO A 245 -21.67 -8.67 -15.55
N ALA A 246 -20.38 -8.80 -15.89
CA ALA A 246 -19.45 -9.68 -15.20
C ALA A 246 -19.35 -9.32 -13.71
N ASN A 247 -19.18 -10.32 -12.87
CA ASN A 247 -18.74 -10.08 -11.49
C ASN A 247 -17.36 -9.42 -11.53
N HIS A 248 -17.16 -8.39 -10.71
CA HIS A 248 -15.91 -7.64 -10.68
C HIS A 248 -15.31 -7.67 -9.28
N LEU A 249 -14.04 -8.04 -9.21
CA LEU A 249 -13.22 -8.02 -8.01
C LEU A 249 -11.98 -7.18 -8.30
N LEU A 250 -11.73 -6.18 -7.47
CA LEU A 250 -10.54 -5.34 -7.56
C LEU A 250 -9.88 -5.25 -6.18
N VAL A 251 -8.66 -5.72 -6.08
CA VAL A 251 -7.79 -5.57 -4.91
C VAL A 251 -6.79 -4.47 -5.20
N THR A 252 -6.94 -3.33 -4.54
CA THR A 252 -5.98 -2.23 -4.62
C THR A 252 -5.23 -2.13 -3.30
N SER A 253 -3.93 -2.21 -3.35
CA SER A 253 -3.04 -2.19 -2.19
C SER A 253 -2.04 -1.05 -2.31
N ALA A 254 -1.94 -0.21 -1.26
CA ALA A 254 -0.92 0.82 -1.13
C ALA A 254 0.12 0.35 -0.11
N PHE A 255 1.39 0.43 -0.49
CA PHE A 255 2.53 -0.01 0.31
C PHE A 255 3.27 1.20 0.85
N THR A 256 3.47 1.24 2.16
CA THR A 256 4.20 2.31 2.84
C THR A 256 5.42 1.72 3.52
N PRO A 257 6.64 2.03 3.07
CA PRO A 257 7.85 1.60 3.76
C PRO A 257 7.88 2.18 5.19
N ILE A 258 7.96 1.31 6.19
CA ILE A 258 8.25 1.71 7.57
C ILE A 258 9.75 1.90 7.70
N THR A 259 10.50 0.86 7.33
CA THR A 259 11.96 0.83 7.24
C THR A 259 12.37 0.18 5.91
N ASP A 260 13.65 -0.03 5.69
CA ASP A 260 14.17 -0.73 4.51
C ASP A 260 13.71 -2.20 4.45
N THR A 261 13.33 -2.77 5.60
CA THR A 261 13.01 -4.20 5.76
C THR A 261 11.62 -4.45 6.37
N GLU A 262 10.80 -3.41 6.47
CA GLU A 262 9.45 -3.52 6.99
C GLU A 262 8.51 -2.59 6.22
N THR A 263 7.41 -3.13 5.73
CA THR A 263 6.43 -2.41 4.90
C THR A 263 5.02 -2.56 5.47
N LEU A 264 4.29 -1.44 5.56
CA LEU A 264 2.88 -1.40 5.91
C LEU A 264 2.04 -1.45 4.63
N LEU A 265 1.14 -2.42 4.55
CA LEU A 265 0.23 -2.61 3.43
C LEU A 265 -1.18 -2.18 3.84
N HIS A 266 -1.80 -1.31 3.03
CA HIS A 266 -3.18 -0.90 3.14
C HIS A 266 -3.95 -1.40 1.92
N ALA A 267 -4.79 -2.42 2.09
CA ALA A 267 -5.60 -2.99 1.02
C ALA A 267 -7.04 -2.49 1.08
N ALA A 268 -7.58 -2.09 -0.07
CA ALA A 268 -9.00 -1.93 -0.32
C ALA A 268 -9.44 -3.01 -1.33
N VAL A 269 -10.26 -3.94 -0.88
CA VAL A 269 -10.85 -4.96 -1.74
C VAL A 269 -12.27 -4.52 -2.06
N THR A 270 -12.54 -4.24 -3.32
CA THR A 270 -13.83 -3.80 -3.83
C THR A 270 -14.43 -4.86 -4.73
N PHE A 271 -15.73 -5.10 -4.58
CA PHE A 271 -16.42 -6.10 -5.38
C PHE A 271 -17.78 -5.61 -5.84
N HIS A 272 -18.09 -5.92 -7.07
CA HIS A 272 -19.43 -5.96 -7.63
C HIS A 272 -19.76 -7.42 -7.91
N LEU A 273 -20.49 -8.07 -6.99
CA LEU A 273 -20.89 -9.47 -7.11
C LEU A 273 -22.42 -9.56 -7.04
N ARG A 274 -23.00 -10.57 -7.71
CA ARG A 274 -24.44 -10.89 -7.62
C ARG A 274 -24.84 -11.55 -6.30
N VAL A 275 -24.08 -11.27 -5.25
CA VAL A 275 -24.33 -11.76 -3.89
C VAL A 275 -24.58 -10.52 -3.00
N PRO A 276 -25.55 -10.57 -2.07
CA PRO A 276 -25.80 -9.44 -1.18
C PRO A 276 -24.53 -8.96 -0.48
N HIS A 277 -24.29 -7.66 -0.47
CA HIS A 277 -23.07 -7.05 0.11
C HIS A 277 -22.82 -7.45 1.56
N GLY A 278 -23.88 -7.71 2.35
CA GLY A 278 -23.77 -8.19 3.73
C GLY A 278 -23.10 -9.56 3.83
N VAL A 279 -23.43 -10.50 2.93
CA VAL A 279 -22.82 -11.83 2.87
C VAL A 279 -21.33 -11.72 2.51
N VAL A 280 -21.02 -10.93 1.49
CA VAL A 280 -19.65 -10.70 1.06
C VAL A 280 -18.80 -10.11 2.20
N ARG A 281 -19.34 -9.10 2.89
CA ARG A 281 -18.66 -8.45 4.03
C ARG A 281 -18.46 -9.40 5.22
N ALA A 282 -19.27 -10.42 5.37
CA ALA A 282 -19.11 -11.42 6.44
C ALA A 282 -18.08 -12.51 6.07
N VAL A 283 -18.10 -13.01 4.83
CA VAL A 283 -17.33 -14.18 4.39
C VAL A 283 -15.93 -13.82 3.92
N LEU A 284 -15.76 -12.70 3.22
CA LEU A 284 -14.48 -12.38 2.60
C LEU A 284 -13.37 -11.99 3.58
N PRO A 285 -13.63 -11.24 4.67
CA PRO A 285 -12.57 -10.83 5.59
C PRO A 285 -11.75 -11.99 6.17
N PRO A 286 -12.33 -13.09 6.63
CA PRO A 286 -11.56 -14.26 7.10
C PRO A 286 -10.67 -14.85 6.00
N ILE A 287 -11.17 -14.96 4.77
CA ILE A 287 -10.42 -15.51 3.63
C ILE A 287 -9.24 -14.56 3.29
N ALA A 288 -9.51 -13.26 3.17
CA ALA A 288 -8.47 -12.27 2.91
C ALA A 288 -7.39 -12.28 4.01
N ASN A 289 -7.80 -12.33 5.29
CA ASN A 289 -6.85 -12.41 6.40
C ASN A 289 -5.97 -13.67 6.33
N MET A 290 -6.52 -14.81 5.92
CA MET A 290 -5.76 -16.06 5.76
C MET A 290 -4.71 -15.91 4.65
N ILE A 291 -5.08 -15.37 3.49
CA ILE A 291 -4.19 -15.14 2.36
C ILE A 291 -3.04 -14.21 2.78
N PHE A 292 -3.36 -13.02 3.26
CA PHE A 292 -2.33 -12.07 3.70
C PHE A 292 -1.43 -12.59 4.83
N ALA A 293 -1.96 -13.45 5.72
CA ALA A 293 -1.14 -14.08 6.75
C ALA A 293 -0.16 -15.12 6.18
N GLN A 294 -0.52 -15.80 5.08
CA GLN A 294 0.39 -16.72 4.38
C GLN A 294 1.51 -15.92 3.69
N ASP A 295 1.16 -14.84 2.99
CA ASP A 295 2.12 -13.95 2.34
C ASP A 295 3.07 -13.30 3.36
N ALA A 296 2.53 -12.75 4.45
CA ALA A 296 3.35 -12.16 5.51
C ALA A 296 4.33 -13.17 6.12
N ARG A 297 3.91 -14.43 6.25
CA ARG A 297 4.78 -15.50 6.79
C ARG A 297 5.92 -15.84 5.84
N ILE A 298 5.65 -15.96 4.54
CA ILE A 298 6.71 -16.30 3.57
C ILE A 298 7.68 -15.15 3.40
N LEU A 299 7.19 -13.91 3.34
CA LEU A 299 8.03 -12.72 3.29
C LEU A 299 8.92 -12.58 4.53
N ALA A 300 8.40 -12.89 5.73
CA ALA A 300 9.22 -12.90 6.93
C ALA A 300 10.37 -13.93 6.85
N ARG A 301 10.10 -15.14 6.32
CA ARG A 301 11.13 -16.16 6.11
C ARG A 301 12.14 -15.76 5.05
N GLN A 302 11.69 -15.09 3.98
CA GLN A 302 12.56 -14.52 2.96
C GLN A 302 13.48 -13.46 3.58
N ALA A 303 12.93 -12.51 4.34
CA ALA A 303 13.70 -11.44 4.99
C ALA A 303 14.73 -12.00 5.99
N GLU A 304 14.36 -13.01 6.79
CA GLU A 304 15.28 -13.70 7.69
C GLU A 304 16.48 -14.32 6.93
N ASN A 305 16.21 -14.95 5.78
CA ASN A 305 17.28 -15.57 4.96
C ASN A 305 18.12 -14.52 4.23
N VAL A 306 17.51 -13.47 3.68
CA VAL A 306 18.25 -12.34 3.07
C VAL A 306 19.23 -11.76 4.09
N ALA A 307 18.81 -11.53 5.33
CA ALA A 307 19.68 -11.05 6.39
C ALA A 307 20.79 -12.07 6.75
N ARG A 308 20.43 -13.36 6.85
CA ARG A 308 21.38 -14.45 7.17
C ARG A 308 22.50 -14.57 6.15
N PHE A 309 22.21 -14.40 4.87
CA PHE A 309 23.16 -14.56 3.77
C PHE A 309 23.79 -13.24 3.30
N GLY A 310 23.58 -12.16 4.04
CA GLY A 310 24.24 -10.87 3.82
C GLY A 310 23.73 -10.07 2.63
N GLY A 311 22.48 -10.27 2.22
CA GLY A 311 21.83 -9.49 1.18
C GLY A 311 21.00 -10.34 0.20
N GLU A 312 20.36 -9.66 -0.74
CA GLU A 312 19.52 -10.26 -1.77
C GLU A 312 20.36 -10.94 -2.85
N GLN A 313 20.07 -12.20 -3.12
CA GLN A 313 20.72 -12.99 -4.18
C GLN A 313 19.63 -13.74 -4.94
N PHE A 314 18.91 -13.01 -5.82
CA PHE A 314 17.78 -13.56 -6.56
C PHE A 314 18.19 -14.01 -7.97
N ALA A 315 17.71 -15.18 -8.39
CA ALA A 315 17.72 -15.62 -9.77
C ALA A 315 16.31 -15.48 -10.32
N SER A 316 16.12 -14.59 -11.29
CA SER A 316 14.84 -14.35 -11.91
C SER A 316 14.68 -15.16 -13.20
N THR A 317 13.44 -15.50 -13.50
CA THR A 317 13.02 -16.18 -14.73
C THR A 317 12.02 -15.30 -15.50
N GLU A 318 11.61 -15.75 -16.68
CA GLU A 318 10.55 -15.12 -17.46
C GLU A 318 9.19 -15.15 -16.74
N LEU A 319 9.03 -15.99 -15.72
CA LEU A 319 7.81 -16.10 -14.94
C LEU A 319 7.67 -14.99 -13.88
N ASP A 320 8.76 -14.31 -13.53
CA ASP A 320 8.77 -13.12 -12.66
C ASP A 320 8.30 -11.88 -13.45
N VAL A 321 7.07 -11.96 -13.94
CA VAL A 321 6.50 -11.10 -14.99
C VAL A 321 6.62 -9.61 -14.69
N LEU A 322 6.29 -9.19 -13.46
CA LEU A 322 6.26 -7.77 -13.07
C LEU A 322 7.45 -7.35 -12.21
N GLY A 323 8.06 -8.25 -11.43
CA GLY A 323 9.05 -7.91 -10.42
C GLY A 323 10.20 -7.05 -10.94
N GLN A 324 10.80 -7.44 -12.08
CA GLN A 324 11.89 -6.69 -12.71
C GLN A 324 11.46 -5.32 -13.25
N HIS A 325 10.24 -5.22 -13.79
CA HIS A 325 9.69 -3.96 -14.28
C HIS A 325 9.42 -2.99 -13.13
N ILE A 326 8.87 -3.49 -12.02
CA ILE A 326 8.63 -2.73 -10.79
C ILE A 326 9.95 -2.14 -10.30
N LEU A 327 10.98 -2.97 -10.12
CA LEU A 327 12.27 -2.50 -9.62
C LEU A 327 12.90 -1.43 -10.54
N ARG A 328 12.80 -1.60 -11.87
CA ARG A 328 13.29 -0.60 -12.84
C ARG A 328 12.54 0.73 -12.69
N LEU A 329 11.21 0.70 -12.57
CA LEU A 329 10.40 1.90 -12.38
C LEU A 329 10.74 2.61 -11.08
N LEU A 330 10.86 1.87 -9.98
CA LEU A 330 11.25 2.41 -8.67
C LEU A 330 12.63 3.05 -8.72
N ARG A 331 13.64 2.39 -9.29
CA ARG A 331 15.00 2.93 -9.42
C ARG A 331 15.07 4.17 -10.33
N ARG A 332 14.26 4.21 -11.36
CA ARG A 332 14.15 5.40 -12.22
C ARG A 332 13.52 6.56 -11.47
N ALA A 333 12.43 6.33 -10.76
CA ALA A 333 11.78 7.33 -9.92
C ALA A 333 12.72 7.88 -8.84
N GLU A 334 13.57 7.03 -8.24
CA GLU A 334 14.60 7.42 -7.27
C GLU A 334 15.63 8.38 -7.88
N ARG A 335 15.93 8.23 -9.18
CA ARG A 335 16.80 9.17 -9.93
C ARG A 335 16.06 10.41 -10.47
N GLY A 336 14.74 10.55 -10.16
CA GLY A 336 13.91 11.65 -10.68
C GLY A 336 13.45 11.47 -12.14
N GLU A 337 13.60 10.26 -12.70
CA GLU A 337 13.25 9.93 -14.08
C GLU A 337 11.80 9.44 -14.17
N THR A 338 10.81 10.29 -13.92
CA THR A 338 9.37 9.91 -13.93
C THR A 338 8.67 10.10 -15.28
N GLY A 339 9.35 10.70 -16.28
CA GLY A 339 8.79 11.01 -17.59
C GLY A 339 8.54 9.79 -18.49
N ALA A 340 7.65 9.95 -19.46
CA ALA A 340 7.38 8.95 -20.51
C ALA A 340 8.61 8.72 -21.40
N GLY A 341 8.94 7.46 -21.68
CA GLY A 341 9.74 7.11 -22.86
C GLY A 341 11.14 6.58 -22.65
N ALA A 342 11.60 6.19 -21.47
CA ALA A 342 12.94 5.67 -21.32
C ALA A 342 12.99 4.14 -21.12
N GLY A 343 13.23 3.42 -22.21
CA GLY A 343 13.90 2.10 -22.19
C GLY A 343 13.13 0.87 -21.73
N LEU A 344 11.82 0.96 -21.53
CA LEU A 344 10.99 -0.24 -21.37
C LEU A 344 10.42 -0.63 -22.73
N PRO A 345 10.45 -1.93 -23.11
CA PRO A 345 9.77 -2.38 -24.31
C PRO A 345 8.28 -2.05 -24.19
N PRO A 346 7.63 -1.50 -25.24
CA PRO A 346 6.24 -1.06 -25.16
C PRO A 346 5.27 -2.20 -24.87
N GLU A 347 5.57 -3.39 -25.35
CA GLU A 347 4.81 -4.62 -25.10
C GLU A 347 5.74 -5.83 -25.09
N GLN A 348 5.53 -6.76 -24.16
CA GLN A 348 6.19 -8.06 -24.10
C GLN A 348 5.15 -9.15 -23.97
N ARG A 349 5.30 -10.26 -24.69
CA ARG A 349 4.42 -11.43 -24.62
C ARG A 349 5.19 -12.61 -24.09
N ILE A 350 4.59 -13.30 -23.11
CA ILE A 350 5.17 -14.45 -22.42
C ILE A 350 4.13 -15.56 -22.40
N ARG A 351 4.56 -16.81 -22.41
CA ARG A 351 3.70 -17.97 -22.16
C ARG A 351 4.05 -18.56 -20.81
N MET A 352 3.05 -18.92 -20.05
CA MET A 352 3.23 -19.57 -18.75
C MET A 352 2.15 -20.60 -18.52
N ARG A 353 2.40 -21.52 -17.58
CA ARG A 353 1.41 -22.49 -17.09
C ARG A 353 0.89 -22.09 -15.73
N VAL A 354 -0.43 -22.06 -15.58
CA VAL A 354 -1.13 -21.69 -14.33
C VAL A 354 -2.12 -22.76 -13.90
#